data_0b8240efee7c562f9b372521a1cc477f
#
_entry.id   0b8240efee7c562f9b372521a1cc477f
#
_cell.length_a   1.000
_cell.length_b   1.000
_cell.length_c   1.000
_cell.angle_alpha   90.00
_cell.angle_beta   90.00
_cell.angle_gamma   90.00
#
_symmetry.space_group_name_H-M   'P 1'
#
loop_
_entity.id
_entity.type
_entity.pdbx_description
1 polymer ?
#
loop_
_entity_poly.entity_id
_entity_poly.type
_entity_poly.pdbx_seq_one_letter_code
_entity_poly.pdbx_strand_id
1 'polypeptide(L)'
;MLTTPTLQLSDLLDCIDLPVDWVGLRKVREVAVARSARDGMPQNNSTTISEGVMIEVLVDGQIGYGATNLLSPKGVRAAATAAYHQAIAARAYRIYPITTAQRPKVVGQYVSPTLQPFNSLTPGEISEQLSKICHTLKVGAQIVQTSATIITRELETWFVSSNGSDVYQKFLLMTTDYAATAQDGAIIQHRSDRGGLARCYQGGMEYFLTADLWARVQQVGEQAVELLTAMECPTETTNLVLAPDQLLLQIHESVGHPLELDRILGDERNYAGGSFVKPTDFGNLVYGSPLMNITFDPTVSGEFASYGFDDTGATATREYIIRDGILERGLGSLESQARLDVPGVACSRACSWNRPPIDRMANINLEPGSQSFDEIIGGIERGIYMESNRSWSIDDQRHKFQFSCEYAKAIENGKLTKTIRNPNYRGVTPQFWGNLAQVGNANTWEMYGSPFCGKGEPNQIVWVGHGAPVAAFTEIEIFGGD
;
A
#
# COMPACT_ATOMS: atom_id res chain seq x y z
N MET A 1 9.00 -37.04 22.77
CA MET A 1 8.32 -35.74 22.96
C MET A 1 6.85 -35.97 22.63
N LEU A 2 5.97 -35.85 23.62
CA LEU A 2 4.52 -35.89 23.38
C LEU A 2 4.17 -34.59 22.62
N THR A 3 3.80 -34.72 21.37
CA THR A 3 3.24 -33.62 20.58
C THR A 3 1.89 -33.28 21.20
N THR A 4 1.79 -32.21 21.97
CA THR A 4 0.50 -31.66 22.37
C THR A 4 -0.29 -31.44 21.08
N PRO A 5 -1.52 -31.92 20.93
CA PRO A 5 -2.31 -31.70 19.74
C PRO A 5 -2.44 -30.17 19.56
N THR A 6 -2.08 -29.67 18.37
CA THR A 6 -2.25 -28.25 18.03
C THR A 6 -3.75 -27.98 18.06
N LEU A 7 -4.23 -27.21 19.02
CA LEU A 7 -5.64 -26.86 19.18
C LEU A 7 -6.06 -26.12 17.89
N GLN A 8 -7.09 -26.66 17.21
CA GLN A 8 -7.62 -26.02 16.00
C GLN A 8 -8.38 -24.74 16.39
N LEU A 9 -8.45 -23.76 15.51
CA LEU A 9 -9.17 -22.51 15.77
C LEU A 9 -10.69 -22.76 15.95
N SER A 10 -11.24 -23.76 15.26
CA SER A 10 -12.61 -24.25 15.45
C SER A 10 -12.87 -24.74 16.85
N ASP A 11 -11.92 -25.50 17.46
CA ASP A 11 -12.08 -25.98 18.85
C ASP A 11 -12.12 -24.81 19.84
N LEU A 12 -11.43 -23.71 19.53
CA LEU A 12 -11.48 -22.48 20.32
C LEU A 12 -12.81 -21.73 20.15
N LEU A 13 -13.38 -21.73 18.94
CA LEU A 13 -14.71 -21.16 18.68
C LEU A 13 -15.78 -21.90 19.48
N ASP A 14 -15.75 -23.25 19.50
CA ASP A 14 -16.68 -24.08 20.20
C ASP A 14 -16.65 -23.89 21.74
N CYS A 15 -15.57 -23.32 22.27
CA CYS A 15 -15.45 -22.97 23.68
C CYS A 15 -16.24 -21.71 24.09
N ILE A 16 -16.81 -20.96 23.15
CA ILE A 16 -17.53 -19.69 23.42
C ILE A 16 -19.02 -20.03 23.59
N ASP A 17 -19.50 -19.91 24.82
CA ASP A 17 -20.92 -20.07 25.19
C ASP A 17 -21.45 -18.69 25.67
N LEU A 18 -21.85 -17.86 24.75
CA LEU A 18 -22.39 -16.52 25.02
C LEU A 18 -23.65 -16.28 24.18
N PRO A 19 -24.65 -15.53 24.70
CA PRO A 19 -25.86 -15.20 23.97
C PRO A 19 -25.57 -14.09 22.94
N VAL A 20 -25.04 -14.47 21.79
CA VAL A 20 -24.65 -13.58 20.69
C VAL A 20 -25.35 -13.99 19.39
N ASP A 21 -25.60 -13.01 18.50
CA ASP A 21 -26.19 -13.28 17.19
C ASP A 21 -25.17 -13.92 16.24
N TRP A 22 -23.89 -13.59 16.42
CA TRP A 22 -22.77 -14.14 15.65
C TRP A 22 -21.46 -13.93 16.42
N VAL A 23 -20.51 -14.85 16.19
CA VAL A 23 -19.13 -14.75 16.68
C VAL A 23 -18.15 -15.21 15.60
N GLY A 24 -17.05 -14.46 15.45
CA GLY A 24 -15.90 -14.81 14.61
C GLY A 24 -14.59 -14.73 15.36
N LEU A 25 -13.66 -15.59 14.99
CA LEU A 25 -12.29 -15.63 15.48
C LEU A 25 -11.34 -15.43 14.32
N ARG A 26 -10.48 -14.41 14.41
CA ARG A 26 -9.39 -14.17 13.46
C ARG A 26 -8.05 -14.29 14.16
N LYS A 27 -7.37 -15.43 13.95
CA LYS A 27 -6.01 -15.66 14.42
C LYS A 27 -5.02 -15.10 13.38
N VAL A 28 -3.98 -14.43 13.86
CA VAL A 28 -2.88 -13.94 13.04
C VAL A 28 -1.56 -14.37 13.67
N ARG A 29 -0.64 -14.84 12.83
CA ARG A 29 0.76 -15.07 13.18
C ARG A 29 1.65 -14.39 12.16
N GLU A 30 2.53 -13.54 12.63
CA GLU A 30 3.49 -12.79 11.79
C GLU A 30 4.92 -13.05 12.25
N VAL A 31 5.81 -13.29 11.28
CA VAL A 31 7.27 -13.29 11.46
C VAL A 31 7.82 -12.21 10.53
N ALA A 32 8.36 -11.15 11.09
CA ALA A 32 8.98 -10.07 10.33
C ALA A 32 10.49 -10.07 10.58
N VAL A 33 11.26 -9.98 9.49
CA VAL A 33 12.72 -9.92 9.51
C VAL A 33 13.15 -8.66 8.78
N ALA A 34 13.97 -7.83 9.43
CA ALA A 34 14.59 -6.66 8.81
C ALA A 34 16.12 -6.77 8.86
N ARG A 35 16.77 -6.56 7.73
CA ARG A 35 18.22 -6.49 7.61
C ARG A 35 18.63 -5.26 6.84
N SER A 36 19.65 -4.57 7.30
CA SER A 36 20.18 -3.41 6.59
C SER A 36 21.69 -3.32 6.70
N ALA A 37 22.28 -2.67 5.71
CA ALA A 37 23.68 -2.27 5.70
C ALA A 37 23.77 -0.78 5.36
N ARG A 38 24.80 -0.12 5.89
CA ARG A 38 25.16 1.26 5.58
C ARG A 38 26.66 1.31 5.33
N ASP A 39 27.04 1.90 4.20
CA ASP A 39 28.45 2.02 3.77
C ASP A 39 29.19 0.65 3.76
N GLY A 40 28.43 -0.42 3.40
CA GLY A 40 28.93 -1.79 3.39
C GLY A 40 28.93 -2.51 4.74
N MET A 41 28.62 -1.81 5.85
CA MET A 41 28.62 -2.40 7.19
C MET A 41 27.20 -2.76 7.64
N PRO A 42 26.96 -3.98 8.13
CA PRO A 42 25.67 -4.37 8.69
C PRO A 42 25.22 -3.44 9.83
N GLN A 43 23.95 -3.00 9.80
CA GLN A 43 23.38 -2.11 10.82
C GLN A 43 22.30 -2.81 11.63
N ASN A 44 21.23 -3.26 10.98
CA ASN A 44 20.12 -3.93 11.61
C ASN A 44 20.03 -5.40 11.19
N ASN A 45 19.72 -6.25 12.17
CA ASN A 45 19.43 -7.66 11.98
C ASN A 45 18.41 -8.07 13.03
N SER A 46 17.15 -7.76 12.78
CA SER A 46 16.07 -8.00 13.75
C SER A 46 15.08 -9.04 13.22
N THR A 47 14.53 -9.82 14.14
CA THR A 47 13.40 -10.72 13.89
C THR A 47 12.36 -10.46 14.97
N THR A 48 11.12 -10.23 14.56
CA THR A 48 9.98 -10.10 15.46
C THR A 48 8.96 -11.17 15.16
N ILE A 49 8.33 -11.71 16.21
CA ILE A 49 7.25 -12.67 16.10
C ILE A 49 6.06 -12.13 16.88
N SER A 50 4.90 -12.07 16.25
CA SER A 50 3.64 -11.67 16.87
C SER A 50 2.58 -12.71 16.56
N GLU A 51 1.84 -13.15 17.59
CA GLU A 51 0.76 -14.14 17.42
C GLU A 51 -0.36 -13.88 18.44
N GLY A 52 -1.60 -14.00 17.98
CA GLY A 52 -2.78 -13.87 18.80
C GLY A 52 -4.06 -14.04 18.02
N VAL A 53 -5.18 -13.85 18.69
CA VAL A 53 -6.53 -13.99 18.13
C VAL A 53 -7.40 -12.81 18.54
N MET A 54 -8.14 -12.26 17.57
CA MET A 54 -9.25 -11.36 17.75
C MET A 54 -10.54 -12.16 17.80
N ILE A 55 -11.36 -11.89 18.78
CA ILE A 55 -12.72 -12.36 18.88
C ILE A 55 -13.64 -11.17 18.58
N GLU A 56 -14.49 -11.33 17.60
CA GLU A 56 -15.54 -10.39 17.26
C GLU A 56 -16.89 -11.01 17.59
N VAL A 57 -17.76 -10.27 18.28
CA VAL A 57 -19.13 -10.70 18.58
C VAL A 57 -20.14 -9.68 18.08
N LEU A 58 -21.27 -10.17 17.59
CA LEU A 58 -22.44 -9.38 17.25
C LEU A 58 -23.55 -9.61 18.26
N VAL A 59 -24.06 -8.54 18.87
CA VAL A 59 -25.13 -8.61 19.88
C VAL A 59 -26.16 -7.50 19.60
N ASP A 60 -27.37 -7.89 19.24
CA ASP A 60 -28.47 -6.94 18.95
C ASP A 60 -28.03 -5.80 17.98
N GLY A 61 -27.28 -6.13 16.94
CA GLY A 61 -26.79 -5.18 15.93
C GLY A 61 -25.58 -4.33 16.35
N GLN A 62 -24.95 -4.61 17.48
CA GLN A 62 -23.69 -3.97 17.91
C GLN A 62 -22.55 -4.96 17.92
N ILE A 63 -21.44 -4.56 17.32
CA ILE A 63 -20.19 -5.34 17.34
C ILE A 63 -19.38 -4.98 18.59
N GLY A 64 -18.77 -6.01 19.18
CA GLY A 64 -17.76 -5.88 20.22
C GLY A 64 -16.52 -6.69 19.88
N TYR A 65 -15.35 -6.22 20.33
CA TYR A 65 -14.06 -6.80 20.04
C TYR A 65 -13.32 -7.16 21.33
N GLY A 66 -12.69 -8.33 21.33
CA GLY A 66 -11.77 -8.73 22.38
C GLY A 66 -10.60 -9.50 21.79
N ALA A 67 -9.40 -9.33 22.33
CA ALA A 67 -8.22 -9.95 21.77
C ALA A 67 -7.35 -10.60 22.85
N THR A 68 -6.64 -11.67 22.49
CA THR A 68 -5.71 -12.35 23.38
C THR A 68 -4.57 -13.05 22.62
N ASN A 69 -3.38 -13.05 23.20
CA ASN A 69 -2.27 -13.89 22.76
C ASN A 69 -2.20 -15.22 23.54
N LEU A 70 -3.08 -15.42 24.51
CA LEU A 70 -3.22 -16.68 25.22
C LEU A 70 -4.14 -17.63 24.43
N LEU A 71 -3.57 -18.39 23.49
CA LEU A 71 -4.28 -19.31 22.59
C LEU A 71 -4.71 -20.59 23.34
N SER A 72 -5.66 -20.42 24.24
CA SER A 72 -6.25 -21.50 25.05
C SER A 72 -7.75 -21.24 25.27
N PRO A 73 -8.55 -22.27 25.58
CA PRO A 73 -9.97 -22.09 25.88
C PRO A 73 -10.24 -21.04 26.98
N LYS A 74 -9.36 -20.94 27.98
CA LYS A 74 -9.49 -19.95 29.06
C LYS A 74 -9.25 -18.51 28.51
N GLY A 75 -8.19 -18.30 27.71
CA GLY A 75 -7.85 -16.99 27.15
C GLY A 75 -8.92 -16.50 26.16
N VAL A 76 -9.37 -17.39 25.28
CA VAL A 76 -10.40 -17.07 24.28
C VAL A 76 -11.75 -16.76 24.93
N ARG A 77 -12.20 -17.56 25.92
CA ARG A 77 -13.45 -17.24 26.68
C ARG A 77 -13.36 -15.89 27.38
N ALA A 78 -12.23 -15.56 28.00
CA ALA A 78 -12.06 -14.28 28.67
C ALA A 78 -12.14 -13.10 27.68
N ALA A 79 -11.50 -13.22 26.51
CA ALA A 79 -11.54 -12.21 25.46
C ALA A 79 -12.95 -12.11 24.84
N ALA A 80 -13.64 -13.23 24.59
CA ALA A 80 -15.02 -13.25 24.11
C ALA A 80 -15.99 -12.60 25.10
N THR A 81 -15.83 -12.85 26.39
CA THR A 81 -16.62 -12.19 27.44
C THR A 81 -16.40 -10.69 27.47
N ALA A 82 -15.14 -10.23 27.29
CA ALA A 82 -14.82 -8.82 27.19
C ALA A 82 -15.48 -8.17 25.95
N ALA A 83 -15.41 -8.85 24.79
CA ALA A 83 -16.09 -8.41 23.55
C ALA A 83 -17.61 -8.29 23.74
N TYR A 84 -18.22 -9.30 24.37
CA TYR A 84 -19.65 -9.30 24.69
C TYR A 84 -20.06 -8.09 25.57
N HIS A 85 -19.32 -7.87 26.66
CA HIS A 85 -19.60 -6.72 27.54
C HIS A 85 -19.38 -5.38 26.81
N GLN A 86 -18.39 -5.28 25.95
CA GLN A 86 -18.18 -4.09 25.11
C GLN A 86 -19.38 -3.84 24.19
N ALA A 87 -19.87 -4.89 23.48
CA ALA A 87 -21.04 -4.78 22.61
C ALA A 87 -22.28 -4.31 23.39
N ILE A 88 -22.56 -4.92 24.55
CA ILE A 88 -23.69 -4.53 25.42
C ILE A 88 -23.57 -3.08 25.86
N ALA A 89 -22.39 -2.63 26.31
CA ALA A 89 -22.17 -1.27 26.77
C ALA A 89 -22.31 -0.23 25.64
N ALA A 90 -21.82 -0.55 24.44
CA ALA A 90 -21.85 0.32 23.29
C ALA A 90 -23.22 0.39 22.58
N ARG A 91 -24.11 -0.57 22.82
CA ARG A 91 -25.41 -0.72 22.13
C ARG A 91 -26.25 0.55 22.16
N ALA A 92 -26.28 1.28 23.28
CA ALA A 92 -27.02 2.53 23.43
C ALA A 92 -26.50 3.67 22.56
N TYR A 93 -25.25 3.57 22.07
CA TYR A 93 -24.56 4.58 21.27
C TYR A 93 -24.40 4.15 19.81
N ARG A 94 -25.04 3.05 19.43
CA ARG A 94 -24.93 2.50 18.09
C ARG A 94 -25.39 3.48 17.02
N ILE A 95 -24.54 3.73 16.02
CA ILE A 95 -24.83 4.63 14.90
C ILE A 95 -25.64 3.89 13.84
N TYR A 96 -25.32 2.63 13.57
CA TYR A 96 -25.94 1.79 12.56
C TYR A 96 -26.06 0.34 13.07
N PRO A 97 -27.22 -0.34 12.91
CA PRO A 97 -27.36 -1.74 13.30
C PRO A 97 -26.69 -2.66 12.29
N ILE A 98 -25.63 -3.33 12.70
CA ILE A 98 -24.96 -4.40 11.91
C ILE A 98 -25.80 -5.67 12.00
N THR A 99 -25.83 -6.43 10.93
CA THR A 99 -26.46 -7.74 10.86
C THR A 99 -25.48 -8.80 10.37
N THR A 100 -25.89 -10.07 10.42
CA THR A 100 -25.08 -11.16 9.87
C THR A 100 -24.86 -11.07 8.35
N ALA A 101 -25.61 -10.24 7.64
CA ALA A 101 -25.38 -9.95 6.21
C ALA A 101 -24.01 -9.25 5.96
N GLN A 102 -23.50 -8.49 6.94
CA GLN A 102 -22.19 -7.88 6.87
C GLN A 102 -21.05 -8.83 7.33
N ARG A 103 -21.39 -10.08 7.67
CA ARG A 103 -20.45 -11.16 8.05
C ARG A 103 -20.78 -12.43 7.25
N PRO A 104 -20.48 -12.45 5.94
CA PRO A 104 -20.85 -13.55 5.07
C PRO A 104 -20.16 -14.85 5.50
N LYS A 105 -20.84 -16.00 5.25
CA LYS A 105 -20.18 -17.30 5.33
C LYS A 105 -19.25 -17.47 4.14
N VAL A 106 -18.00 -17.83 4.42
CA VAL A 106 -16.99 -18.09 3.39
C VAL A 106 -16.09 -19.25 3.79
N VAL A 107 -15.69 -20.07 2.82
CA VAL A 107 -14.71 -21.14 2.99
C VAL A 107 -13.70 -21.06 1.87
N GLY A 108 -12.41 -21.04 2.20
CA GLY A 108 -11.39 -20.98 1.17
C GLY A 108 -9.98 -20.75 1.71
N GLN A 109 -9.05 -20.66 0.77
CA GLN A 109 -7.66 -20.41 1.09
C GLN A 109 -7.01 -19.49 0.07
N TYR A 110 -6.00 -18.76 0.52
CA TYR A 110 -5.11 -17.97 -0.33
C TYR A 110 -3.66 -18.17 0.13
N VAL A 111 -2.75 -18.35 -0.82
CA VAL A 111 -1.32 -18.45 -0.54
C VAL A 111 -0.57 -17.61 -1.58
N SER A 112 0.31 -16.75 -1.11
CA SER A 112 1.18 -15.96 -1.99
C SER A 112 1.95 -16.86 -2.95
N PRO A 113 1.98 -16.53 -4.25
CA PRO A 113 2.85 -17.23 -5.19
C PRO A 113 4.31 -17.06 -4.77
N THR A 114 5.11 -18.12 -4.84
CA THR A 114 6.51 -18.10 -4.42
C THR A 114 7.31 -19.05 -5.29
N LEU A 115 8.40 -18.55 -5.87
CA LEU A 115 9.38 -19.36 -6.60
C LEU A 115 10.55 -19.74 -5.69
N GLN A 116 10.99 -18.82 -4.85
CA GLN A 116 12.13 -19.01 -3.94
C GLN A 116 11.72 -18.60 -2.52
N PRO A 117 11.58 -19.56 -1.57
CA PRO A 117 11.18 -19.23 -0.20
C PRO A 117 12.23 -18.37 0.52
N PHE A 118 11.82 -17.62 1.56
CA PHE A 118 12.71 -16.71 2.29
C PHE A 118 13.94 -17.38 2.91
N ASN A 119 13.88 -18.67 3.19
CA ASN A 119 15.00 -19.45 3.71
C ASN A 119 15.93 -20.03 2.61
N SER A 120 15.72 -19.68 1.34
CA SER A 120 16.63 -20.06 0.24
C SER A 120 17.99 -19.37 0.33
N LEU A 121 18.11 -18.26 1.07
CA LEU A 121 19.34 -17.60 1.43
C LEU A 121 19.49 -17.58 2.96
N THR A 122 20.72 -17.83 3.41
CA THR A 122 21.07 -17.70 4.83
C THR A 122 21.12 -16.23 5.25
N PRO A 123 20.98 -15.91 6.54
CA PRO A 123 21.19 -14.56 7.06
C PRO A 123 22.54 -13.94 6.68
N GLY A 124 23.60 -14.75 6.62
CA GLY A 124 24.95 -14.32 6.23
C GLY A 124 25.01 -13.91 4.75
N GLU A 125 24.45 -14.74 3.88
CA GLU A 125 24.39 -14.45 2.44
C GLU A 125 23.58 -13.17 2.15
N ILE A 126 22.44 -12.98 2.82
CA ILE A 126 21.68 -11.73 2.68
C ILE A 126 22.52 -10.53 3.10
N SER A 127 23.21 -10.59 4.24
CA SER A 127 24.06 -9.50 4.73
C SER A 127 25.24 -9.22 3.77
N GLU A 128 25.83 -10.24 3.17
CA GLU A 128 26.87 -10.10 2.16
C GLU A 128 26.34 -9.39 0.90
N GLN A 129 25.14 -9.76 0.41
CA GLN A 129 24.52 -9.09 -0.73
C GLN A 129 24.20 -7.61 -0.42
N LEU A 130 23.67 -7.29 0.76
CA LEU A 130 23.43 -5.91 1.16
C LEU A 130 24.72 -5.08 1.23
N SER A 131 25.80 -5.66 1.77
CA SER A 131 27.12 -5.03 1.74
C SER A 131 27.63 -4.79 0.32
N LYS A 132 27.50 -5.76 -0.57
CA LYS A 132 27.87 -5.64 -1.98
C LYS A 132 27.04 -4.58 -2.71
N ILE A 133 25.73 -4.47 -2.42
CA ILE A 133 24.86 -3.40 -2.94
C ILE A 133 25.41 -2.03 -2.52
N CYS A 134 25.74 -1.83 -1.23
CA CYS A 134 26.34 -0.58 -0.76
C CYS A 134 27.64 -0.24 -1.49
N HIS A 135 28.51 -1.22 -1.73
CA HIS A 135 29.75 -0.99 -2.46
C HIS A 135 29.51 -0.64 -3.94
N THR A 136 28.51 -1.26 -4.57
CA THR A 136 28.14 -0.97 -5.97
C THR A 136 27.56 0.42 -6.14
N LEU A 137 26.73 0.88 -5.15
CA LEU A 137 26.21 2.27 -5.10
C LEU A 137 27.31 3.32 -5.03
N LYS A 138 28.49 2.98 -4.49
CA LYS A 138 29.62 3.89 -4.32
C LYS A 138 30.43 4.04 -5.62
N VAL A 139 29.82 4.63 -6.64
CA VAL A 139 30.41 4.80 -7.98
C VAL A 139 31.55 5.83 -8.05
N GLY A 140 31.70 6.69 -7.04
CA GLY A 140 32.72 7.71 -7.00
C GLY A 140 32.93 8.32 -5.61
N ALA A 141 33.92 9.22 -5.49
CA ALA A 141 34.27 9.89 -4.23
C ALA A 141 33.15 10.82 -3.70
N GLN A 142 32.30 11.33 -4.60
CA GLN A 142 31.16 12.18 -4.25
C GLN A 142 30.06 11.44 -3.49
N ILE A 143 29.99 10.09 -3.57
CA ILE A 143 29.04 9.32 -2.76
C ILE A 143 29.56 9.27 -1.32
N VAL A 144 28.86 10.01 -0.45
CA VAL A 144 29.21 10.15 0.98
C VAL A 144 28.51 9.11 1.86
N GLN A 145 27.38 8.55 1.41
CA GLN A 145 26.65 7.53 2.14
C GLN A 145 25.94 6.59 1.16
N THR A 146 25.92 5.30 1.53
CA THR A 146 25.11 4.28 0.84
C THR A 146 24.32 3.48 1.86
N SER A 147 23.15 3.01 1.48
CA SER A 147 22.31 2.14 2.29
C SER A 147 21.65 1.04 1.48
N ALA A 148 21.43 -0.10 2.11
CA ALA A 148 20.68 -1.21 1.54
C ALA A 148 19.85 -1.89 2.63
N THR A 149 18.58 -2.12 2.36
CA THR A 149 17.63 -2.71 3.31
C THR A 149 16.78 -3.77 2.62
N ILE A 150 16.50 -4.84 3.34
CA ILE A 150 15.48 -5.83 3.01
C ILE A 150 14.60 -6.06 4.24
N ILE A 151 13.29 -6.07 4.02
CA ILE A 151 12.28 -6.43 5.01
C ILE A 151 11.47 -7.57 4.41
N THR A 152 11.36 -8.69 5.13
CA THR A 152 10.50 -9.80 4.78
C THR A 152 9.49 -10.03 5.88
N ARG A 153 8.24 -10.35 5.50
CA ARG A 153 7.18 -10.72 6.42
C ARG A 153 6.53 -12.01 5.94
N GLU A 154 6.46 -12.98 6.81
CA GLU A 154 5.60 -14.16 6.66
C GLU A 154 4.41 -13.99 7.59
N LEU A 155 3.22 -13.87 7.01
CA LEU A 155 1.99 -13.64 7.73
C LEU A 155 1.03 -14.77 7.42
N GLU A 156 0.48 -15.39 8.45
CA GLU A 156 -0.56 -16.39 8.35
C GLU A 156 -1.81 -15.91 9.09
N THR A 157 -2.95 -16.03 8.44
CA THR A 157 -4.26 -15.70 9.02
C THR A 157 -5.20 -16.88 8.92
N TRP A 158 -5.96 -17.11 9.98
CA TRP A 158 -7.05 -18.08 10.04
C TRP A 158 -8.30 -17.34 10.51
N PHE A 159 -9.41 -17.57 9.85
CA PHE A 159 -10.68 -16.99 10.23
C PHE A 159 -11.74 -18.09 10.28
N VAL A 160 -12.41 -18.22 11.44
CA VAL A 160 -13.56 -19.10 11.63
C VAL A 160 -14.71 -18.34 12.25
N SER A 161 -15.96 -18.77 12.00
CA SER A 161 -17.13 -18.09 12.57
C SER A 161 -18.30 -19.01 12.83
N SER A 162 -19.22 -18.59 13.70
CA SER A 162 -20.40 -19.36 14.10
C SER A 162 -21.38 -19.67 12.96
N ASN A 163 -21.35 -18.92 11.85
CA ASN A 163 -22.12 -19.22 10.64
C ASN A 163 -21.39 -20.16 9.67
N GLY A 164 -20.21 -20.69 10.08
CA GLY A 164 -19.48 -21.73 9.36
C GLY A 164 -18.48 -21.21 8.34
N SER A 165 -17.92 -20.02 8.53
CA SER A 165 -16.73 -19.59 7.78
C SER A 165 -15.50 -20.37 8.23
N ASP A 166 -14.61 -20.69 7.27
CA ASP A 166 -13.31 -21.31 7.48
C ASP A 166 -12.35 -20.86 6.38
N VAL A 167 -11.46 -19.93 6.73
CA VAL A 167 -10.52 -19.32 5.79
C VAL A 167 -9.10 -19.41 6.32
N TYR A 168 -8.18 -19.81 5.45
CA TYR A 168 -6.75 -19.74 5.69
C TYR A 168 -6.08 -18.87 4.62
N GLN A 169 -5.22 -17.94 5.05
CA GLN A 169 -4.41 -17.18 4.12
C GLN A 169 -2.96 -17.12 4.59
N LYS A 170 -2.02 -17.24 3.64
CA LYS A 170 -0.59 -17.09 3.89
C LYS A 170 0.01 -16.09 2.94
N PHE A 171 0.68 -15.09 3.50
CA PHE A 171 1.32 -14.01 2.76
C PHE A 171 2.83 -14.04 2.96
N LEU A 172 3.56 -13.91 1.87
CA LEU A 172 4.98 -13.68 1.86
C LEU A 172 5.21 -12.28 1.26
N LEU A 173 5.65 -11.35 2.09
CA LEU A 173 5.79 -9.95 1.71
C LEU A 173 7.26 -9.57 1.76
N MET A 174 7.77 -8.94 0.70
CA MET A 174 9.12 -8.44 0.60
C MET A 174 9.13 -6.97 0.24
N THR A 175 9.98 -6.21 0.93
CA THR A 175 10.30 -4.82 0.61
C THR A 175 11.81 -4.67 0.55
N THR A 176 12.31 -4.01 -0.50
CA THR A 176 13.72 -3.65 -0.63
C THR A 176 13.87 -2.15 -0.81
N ASP A 177 14.99 -1.60 -0.32
CA ASP A 177 15.35 -0.20 -0.51
C ASP A 177 16.87 -0.05 -0.59
N TYR A 178 17.34 0.59 -1.65
CA TYR A 178 18.75 0.84 -1.91
C TYR A 178 18.92 2.30 -2.25
N ALA A 179 19.86 2.99 -1.58
CA ALA A 179 20.00 4.42 -1.78
C ALA A 179 21.46 4.90 -1.69
N ALA A 180 21.75 5.96 -2.41
CA ALA A 180 23.00 6.69 -2.37
C ALA A 180 22.76 8.17 -2.11
N THR A 181 23.62 8.76 -1.27
CA THR A 181 23.68 10.20 -1.05
C THR A 181 25.01 10.70 -1.60
N ALA A 182 24.93 11.66 -2.53
CA ALA A 182 26.09 12.34 -3.10
C ALA A 182 26.21 13.76 -2.55
N GLN A 183 27.45 14.26 -2.44
CA GLN A 183 27.75 15.60 -1.95
C GLN A 183 28.89 16.25 -2.75
N ASP A 184 28.71 17.53 -3.10
CA ASP A 184 29.75 18.40 -3.61
C ASP A 184 29.59 19.80 -2.96
N GLY A 185 30.51 20.15 -2.07
CA GLY A 185 30.41 21.33 -1.25
C GLY A 185 29.13 21.37 -0.41
N ALA A 186 28.29 22.36 -0.66
CA ALA A 186 27.01 22.53 0.02
C ALA A 186 25.85 21.78 -0.65
N ILE A 187 26.05 21.25 -1.85
CA ILE A 187 25.02 20.53 -2.61
C ILE A 187 25.01 19.08 -2.14
N ILE A 188 23.86 18.63 -1.66
CA ILE A 188 23.62 17.24 -1.26
C ILE A 188 22.42 16.71 -2.06
N GLN A 189 22.59 15.56 -2.69
CA GLN A 189 21.54 14.93 -3.47
C GLN A 189 21.38 13.46 -3.05
N HIS A 190 20.14 13.01 -3.02
CA HIS A 190 19.77 11.65 -2.66
C HIS A 190 19.09 10.97 -3.85
N ARG A 191 19.39 9.70 -4.03
CA ARG A 191 18.73 8.86 -5.02
C ARG A 191 18.51 7.46 -4.46
N SER A 192 17.30 6.94 -4.59
CA SER A 192 16.95 5.60 -4.18
C SER A 192 16.49 4.73 -5.38
N ASP A 193 16.36 3.43 -5.16
CA ASP A 193 15.83 2.51 -6.16
C ASP A 193 14.30 2.59 -6.18
N ARG A 194 13.78 3.57 -6.92
CA ARG A 194 12.35 3.83 -7.16
C ARG A 194 11.58 4.55 -6.04
N GLY A 195 12.27 5.31 -5.21
CA GLY A 195 11.66 5.99 -4.05
C GLY A 195 11.69 5.11 -2.80
N GLY A 196 11.81 5.74 -1.64
CA GLY A 196 12.02 5.04 -0.37
C GLY A 196 10.98 3.95 -0.09
N LEU A 197 11.42 2.70 -0.02
CA LEU A 197 10.61 1.52 0.28
C LEU A 197 9.46 1.24 -0.72
N ALA A 198 9.52 1.74 -1.96
CA ALA A 198 8.47 1.52 -2.95
C ALA A 198 8.53 0.14 -3.61
N ARG A 199 9.71 -0.51 -3.64
CA ARG A 199 9.85 -1.87 -4.15
C ARG A 199 9.29 -2.88 -3.17
N CYS A 200 8.00 -3.12 -3.30
CA CYS A 200 7.20 -3.99 -2.45
C CYS A 200 6.51 -5.05 -3.28
N TYR A 201 6.72 -6.31 -2.92
CA TYR A 201 6.18 -7.44 -3.67
C TYR A 201 5.60 -8.50 -2.75
N GLN A 202 4.61 -9.23 -3.24
CA GLN A 202 4.12 -10.44 -2.61
C GLN A 202 4.73 -11.66 -3.30
N GLY A 203 5.67 -12.32 -2.61
CA GLY A 203 6.43 -13.45 -3.11
C GLY A 203 7.68 -13.70 -2.28
N GLY A 204 8.63 -14.47 -2.79
CA GLY A 204 9.83 -14.89 -2.07
C GLY A 204 11.10 -14.15 -2.53
N MET A 205 12.25 -14.82 -2.35
CA MET A 205 13.56 -14.25 -2.64
C MET A 205 13.82 -13.98 -4.13
N GLU A 206 12.95 -14.44 -5.04
CA GLU A 206 12.97 -14.10 -6.46
C GLU A 206 12.90 -12.60 -6.75
N TYR A 207 12.36 -11.81 -5.81
CA TYR A 207 12.29 -10.35 -5.92
C TYR A 207 13.51 -9.63 -5.33
N PHE A 208 14.42 -10.35 -4.64
CA PHE A 208 15.62 -9.76 -4.07
C PHE A 208 16.77 -9.70 -5.09
N LEU A 209 17.17 -10.84 -5.65
CA LEU A 209 18.31 -10.95 -6.57
C LEU A 209 17.83 -11.05 -8.03
N THR A 210 17.11 -10.01 -8.48
CA THR A 210 16.63 -9.94 -9.87
C THR A 210 17.78 -9.79 -10.87
N ALA A 211 17.57 -10.21 -12.11
CA ALA A 211 18.61 -10.17 -13.13
C ALA A 211 19.16 -8.76 -13.42
N ASP A 212 18.35 -7.74 -13.23
CA ASP A 212 18.66 -6.33 -13.44
C ASP A 212 19.19 -5.60 -12.19
N LEU A 213 19.25 -6.27 -11.03
CA LEU A 213 19.61 -5.66 -9.74
C LEU A 213 20.89 -4.82 -9.82
N TRP A 214 21.98 -5.40 -10.33
CA TRP A 214 23.29 -4.73 -10.31
C TRP A 214 23.34 -3.51 -11.23
N ALA A 215 22.66 -3.58 -12.38
CA ALA A 215 22.52 -2.43 -13.29
C ALA A 215 21.73 -1.29 -12.64
N ARG A 216 20.61 -1.60 -11.98
CA ARG A 216 19.79 -0.60 -11.26
C ARG A 216 20.56 0.02 -10.10
N VAL A 217 21.23 -0.78 -9.29
CA VAL A 217 22.03 -0.29 -8.15
C VAL A 217 23.14 0.64 -8.61
N GLN A 218 23.86 0.29 -9.69
CA GLN A 218 24.87 1.16 -10.28
C GLN A 218 24.25 2.47 -10.78
N GLN A 219 23.13 2.39 -11.50
CA GLN A 219 22.39 3.57 -11.99
C GLN A 219 21.97 4.52 -10.88
N VAL A 220 21.50 4.01 -9.73
CA VAL A 220 21.16 4.84 -8.56
C VAL A 220 22.36 5.66 -8.08
N GLY A 221 23.55 5.03 -7.98
CA GLY A 221 24.78 5.74 -7.64
C GLY A 221 25.17 6.80 -8.67
N GLU A 222 25.11 6.46 -9.96
CA GLU A 222 25.42 7.37 -11.07
C GLU A 222 24.46 8.58 -11.10
N GLN A 223 23.16 8.34 -10.95
CA GLN A 223 22.14 9.39 -10.90
C GLN A 223 22.30 10.30 -9.68
N ALA A 224 22.70 9.76 -8.52
CA ALA A 224 22.98 10.58 -7.33
C ALA A 224 24.12 11.58 -7.61
N VAL A 225 25.18 11.16 -8.30
CA VAL A 225 26.30 12.02 -8.71
C VAL A 225 25.87 13.02 -9.81
N GLU A 226 25.09 12.58 -10.80
CA GLU A 226 24.57 13.43 -11.88
C GLU A 226 23.75 14.60 -11.33
N LEU A 227 22.93 14.36 -10.30
CA LEU A 227 22.11 15.37 -9.65
C LEU A 227 22.92 16.52 -9.02
N LEU A 228 24.19 16.31 -8.65
CA LEU A 228 25.04 17.38 -8.07
C LEU A 228 25.27 18.55 -9.02
N THR A 229 25.30 18.27 -10.34
CA THR A 229 25.51 19.27 -11.39
C THR A 229 24.25 19.57 -12.19
N ALA A 230 23.13 18.92 -11.84
CA ALA A 230 21.85 19.10 -12.50
C ALA A 230 21.30 20.51 -12.32
N MET A 231 20.50 20.97 -13.29
CA MET A 231 19.77 22.23 -13.18
C MET A 231 18.70 22.16 -12.12
N GLU A 232 18.46 23.27 -11.43
CA GLU A 232 17.30 23.41 -10.55
C GLU A 232 16.00 23.35 -11.35
N CYS A 233 14.96 22.72 -10.81
CA CYS A 233 13.67 22.65 -11.46
C CYS A 233 13.10 24.07 -11.68
N PRO A 234 12.68 24.43 -12.91
CA PRO A 234 12.06 25.72 -13.15
C PRO A 234 10.68 25.81 -12.50
N THR A 235 10.21 27.05 -12.26
CA THR A 235 8.83 27.31 -11.85
C THR A 235 8.03 27.71 -13.07
N GLU A 236 7.18 26.82 -13.55
CA GLU A 236 6.34 27.04 -14.73
C GLU A 236 5.14 26.07 -14.78
N THR A 237 4.19 26.34 -15.66
CA THR A 237 3.13 25.39 -16.03
C THR A 237 3.52 24.71 -17.33
N THR A 238 3.55 23.36 -17.34
CA THR A 238 4.03 22.60 -18.50
C THR A 238 3.40 21.19 -18.53
N ASN A 239 3.81 20.38 -19.52
CA ASN A 239 3.48 18.96 -19.56
C ASN A 239 4.33 18.20 -18.54
N LEU A 240 3.69 17.33 -17.77
CA LEU A 240 4.32 16.47 -16.77
C LEU A 240 4.12 15.01 -17.16
N VAL A 241 5.21 14.24 -17.22
CA VAL A 241 5.17 12.79 -17.37
C VAL A 241 5.62 12.17 -16.06
N LEU A 242 4.81 11.32 -15.48
CA LEU A 242 5.12 10.61 -14.25
C LEU A 242 5.46 9.14 -14.52
N ALA A 243 6.55 8.69 -13.93
CA ALA A 243 6.89 7.27 -13.88
C ALA A 243 5.96 6.49 -12.94
N PRO A 244 5.83 5.16 -13.11
CA PRO A 244 4.96 4.33 -12.28
C PRO A 244 5.26 4.43 -10.78
N ASP A 245 6.52 4.55 -10.38
CA ASP A 245 6.97 4.67 -9.00
C ASP A 245 6.57 5.99 -8.33
N GLN A 246 6.41 7.06 -9.10
CA GLN A 246 5.83 8.32 -8.61
C GLN A 246 4.30 8.28 -8.63
N LEU A 247 3.70 7.63 -9.65
CA LEU A 247 2.24 7.45 -9.72
C LEU A 247 1.68 6.61 -8.57
N LEU A 248 2.48 5.69 -7.99
CA LEU A 248 2.13 4.99 -6.75
C LEU A 248 1.58 5.97 -5.71
N LEU A 249 2.33 7.02 -5.37
CA LEU A 249 1.93 7.95 -4.32
C LEU A 249 0.82 8.89 -4.78
N GLN A 250 0.84 9.29 -6.05
CA GLN A 250 -0.23 10.10 -6.64
C GLN A 250 -1.59 9.38 -6.53
N ILE A 251 -1.65 8.08 -6.86
CA ILE A 251 -2.85 7.26 -6.73
C ILE A 251 -3.21 7.08 -5.26
N HIS A 252 -2.22 6.75 -4.41
CA HIS A 252 -2.42 6.51 -2.98
C HIS A 252 -3.14 7.67 -2.29
N GLU A 253 -2.60 8.88 -2.47
CA GLU A 253 -3.06 10.07 -1.76
C GLU A 253 -4.28 10.72 -2.39
N SER A 254 -4.35 10.77 -3.73
CA SER A 254 -5.41 11.49 -4.43
C SER A 254 -6.57 10.63 -4.94
N VAL A 255 -6.47 9.30 -4.85
CA VAL A 255 -7.54 8.36 -5.19
C VAL A 255 -7.83 7.43 -4.02
N GLY A 256 -6.82 6.78 -3.46
CA GLY A 256 -6.98 5.80 -2.41
C GLY A 256 -7.67 6.37 -1.18
N HIS A 257 -7.01 7.24 -0.44
CA HIS A 257 -7.53 7.78 0.81
C HIS A 257 -8.83 8.56 0.69
N PRO A 258 -9.07 9.43 -0.33
CA PRO A 258 -10.35 10.14 -0.40
C PRO A 258 -11.55 9.24 -0.69
N LEU A 259 -11.34 8.04 -1.22
CA LEU A 259 -12.43 7.12 -1.56
C LEU A 259 -12.72 6.06 -0.48
N GLU A 260 -12.00 6.06 0.66
CA GLU A 260 -12.32 5.23 1.82
C GLU A 260 -13.67 5.66 2.42
N LEU A 261 -14.64 4.73 2.45
CA LEU A 261 -16.04 5.08 2.82
C LEU A 261 -16.18 5.51 4.27
N ASP A 262 -15.42 4.92 5.19
CA ASP A 262 -15.41 5.34 6.61
C ASP A 262 -14.82 6.75 6.77
N ARG A 263 -13.86 7.16 5.92
CA ARG A 263 -13.37 8.54 5.85
C ARG A 263 -14.46 9.50 5.35
N ILE A 264 -15.21 9.11 4.31
CA ILE A 264 -16.36 9.88 3.80
C ILE A 264 -17.44 10.02 4.87
N LEU A 265 -17.67 8.97 5.68
CA LEU A 265 -18.55 8.97 6.84
C LEU A 265 -18.06 9.90 7.97
N GLY A 266 -16.76 10.23 8.00
CA GLY A 266 -16.15 11.09 9.01
C GLY A 266 -15.59 10.33 10.21
N ASP A 267 -15.47 9.01 10.15
CA ASP A 267 -14.92 8.17 11.24
C ASP A 267 -13.44 8.47 11.52
N GLU A 268 -12.71 9.01 10.55
CA GLU A 268 -11.29 9.40 10.68
C GLU A 268 -11.04 10.89 10.98
N ARG A 269 -12.08 11.68 11.14
CA ARG A 269 -11.95 13.16 11.21
C ARG A 269 -10.90 13.64 12.22
N ASN A 270 -10.79 12.98 13.37
CA ASN A 270 -9.87 13.40 14.42
C ASN A 270 -8.41 12.96 14.16
N TYR A 271 -8.20 11.96 13.30
CA TYR A 271 -6.88 11.42 13.00
C TYR A 271 -6.26 12.06 11.75
N ALA A 272 -6.97 12.04 10.63
CA ALA A 272 -6.41 12.42 9.33
C ALA A 272 -7.41 13.16 8.42
N GLY A 273 -8.36 13.90 8.98
CA GLY A 273 -9.32 14.70 8.23
C GLY A 273 -10.46 13.91 7.58
N GLY A 274 -11.00 14.42 6.51
CA GLY A 274 -12.13 13.88 5.78
C GLY A 274 -11.83 13.56 4.31
N SER A 275 -12.83 13.74 3.48
CA SER A 275 -12.74 13.62 2.02
C SER A 275 -13.48 14.76 1.34
N PHE A 276 -13.01 15.18 0.17
CA PHE A 276 -13.77 16.09 -0.70
C PHE A 276 -14.94 15.37 -1.39
N VAL A 277 -14.90 14.04 -1.46
CA VAL A 277 -15.95 13.20 -2.05
C VAL A 277 -17.12 13.05 -1.09
N LYS A 278 -18.34 13.05 -1.62
CA LYS A 278 -19.61 12.93 -0.89
C LYS A 278 -20.34 11.66 -1.34
N PRO A 279 -21.26 11.11 -0.53
CA PRO A 279 -22.06 9.95 -0.92
C PRO A 279 -22.87 10.15 -2.22
N THR A 280 -23.27 11.37 -2.54
CA THR A 280 -24.01 11.71 -3.77
C THR A 280 -23.16 11.75 -5.04
N ASP A 281 -21.83 11.64 -4.91
CA ASP A 281 -20.91 11.76 -6.02
C ASP A 281 -20.73 10.42 -6.77
N PHE A 282 -21.07 9.30 -6.14
CA PHE A 282 -20.96 7.98 -6.77
C PHE A 282 -21.91 7.85 -7.96
N GLY A 283 -21.38 7.41 -9.09
CA GLY A 283 -22.06 7.33 -10.38
C GLY A 283 -22.18 8.66 -11.14
N ASN A 284 -21.77 9.80 -10.54
CA ASN A 284 -21.97 11.13 -11.14
C ASN A 284 -20.70 11.98 -11.24
N LEU A 285 -19.77 11.88 -10.29
CA LEU A 285 -18.59 12.74 -10.24
C LEU A 285 -17.64 12.40 -11.40
N VAL A 286 -17.35 13.39 -12.24
CA VAL A 286 -16.22 13.37 -13.16
C VAL A 286 -14.95 13.59 -12.34
N TYR A 287 -14.27 12.50 -12.01
CA TYR A 287 -13.07 12.49 -11.18
C TYR A 287 -11.81 12.85 -11.95
N GLY A 288 -11.77 12.49 -13.22
CA GLY A 288 -10.64 12.71 -14.11
C GLY A 288 -11.04 12.67 -15.58
N SER A 289 -10.05 12.68 -16.45
CA SER A 289 -10.26 12.54 -17.89
C SER A 289 -10.85 11.18 -18.25
N PRO A 290 -11.46 10.99 -19.43
CA PRO A 290 -11.96 9.68 -19.87
C PRO A 290 -10.88 8.59 -20.00
N LEU A 291 -9.61 8.93 -19.94
CA LEU A 291 -8.50 7.98 -19.93
C LEU A 291 -8.24 7.39 -18.52
N MET A 292 -8.83 7.97 -17.49
CA MET A 292 -8.65 7.54 -16.11
C MET A 292 -9.51 6.31 -15.82
N ASN A 293 -8.88 5.15 -15.78
CA ASN A 293 -9.48 3.88 -15.38
C ASN A 293 -8.70 3.34 -14.19
N ILE A 294 -9.31 3.35 -13.02
CA ILE A 294 -8.69 2.88 -11.78
C ILE A 294 -9.45 1.67 -11.26
N THR A 295 -8.71 0.61 -10.94
CA THR A 295 -9.27 -0.60 -10.33
C THR A 295 -8.80 -0.79 -8.90
N PHE A 296 -9.65 -1.41 -8.11
CA PHE A 296 -9.29 -2.14 -6.91
C PHE A 296 -9.15 -3.61 -7.32
N ASP A 297 -7.93 -4.16 -7.22
CA ASP A 297 -7.70 -5.52 -7.65
C ASP A 297 -6.77 -6.31 -6.71
N PRO A 298 -7.30 -6.90 -5.64
CA PRO A 298 -6.50 -7.73 -4.74
C PRO A 298 -6.16 -9.11 -5.31
N THR A 299 -6.43 -9.37 -6.60
CA THR A 299 -6.16 -10.65 -7.26
C THR A 299 -4.92 -10.65 -8.13
N VAL A 300 -4.25 -9.52 -8.30
CA VAL A 300 -3.03 -9.39 -9.12
C VAL A 300 -1.89 -10.18 -8.48
N SER A 301 -1.37 -11.14 -9.23
CA SER A 301 -0.27 -11.99 -8.74
C SER A 301 1.01 -11.21 -8.51
N GLY A 302 1.61 -11.36 -7.33
CA GLY A 302 2.86 -10.68 -6.97
C GLY A 302 2.70 -9.24 -6.48
N GLU A 303 1.56 -8.61 -6.65
CA GLU A 303 1.31 -7.27 -6.14
C GLU A 303 1.15 -7.29 -4.61
N PHE A 304 1.68 -6.27 -3.95
CA PHE A 304 2.00 -6.31 -2.53
C PHE A 304 0.83 -6.56 -1.60
N ALA A 305 -0.39 -6.09 -1.94
CA ALA A 305 -1.57 -6.23 -1.09
C ALA A 305 -2.64 -7.14 -1.68
N SER A 306 -2.25 -8.20 -2.39
CA SER A 306 -3.17 -9.23 -2.90
C SER A 306 -3.62 -10.17 -1.79
N TYR A 307 -4.89 -10.61 -1.86
CA TYR A 307 -5.49 -11.60 -0.94
C TYR A 307 -6.74 -12.23 -1.57
N GLY A 308 -7.19 -13.34 -0.99
CA GLY A 308 -8.42 -14.01 -1.41
C GLY A 308 -9.67 -13.50 -0.69
N PHE A 309 -9.50 -13.07 0.57
CA PHE A 309 -10.60 -12.65 1.44
C PHE A 309 -10.14 -11.49 2.32
N ASP A 310 -11.01 -10.52 2.56
CA ASP A 310 -10.74 -9.50 3.58
C ASP A 310 -10.90 -10.06 5.02
N ASP A 311 -10.56 -9.27 6.03
CA ASP A 311 -10.54 -9.72 7.43
C ASP A 311 -11.95 -9.90 8.05
N THR A 312 -13.02 -9.60 7.30
CA THR A 312 -14.42 -9.88 7.67
C THR A 312 -15.02 -11.05 6.89
N GLY A 313 -14.23 -11.64 5.97
CA GLY A 313 -14.62 -12.79 5.17
C GLY A 313 -15.27 -12.43 3.82
N ALA A 314 -15.26 -11.18 3.40
CA ALA A 314 -15.71 -10.85 2.05
C ALA A 314 -14.69 -11.32 1.01
N THR A 315 -15.19 -12.00 -0.04
CA THR A 315 -14.32 -12.47 -1.14
C THR A 315 -13.77 -11.30 -1.94
N ALA A 316 -12.47 -11.31 -2.18
CA ALA A 316 -11.79 -10.33 -2.98
C ALA A 316 -12.13 -10.47 -4.47
N THR A 317 -12.48 -9.37 -5.11
CA THR A 317 -12.81 -9.29 -6.54
C THR A 317 -12.16 -8.06 -7.16
N ARG A 318 -11.86 -8.15 -8.46
CA ARG A 318 -11.45 -6.98 -9.22
C ARG A 318 -12.66 -6.10 -9.53
N GLU A 319 -12.59 -4.82 -9.15
CA GLU A 319 -13.67 -3.86 -9.35
C GLU A 319 -13.13 -2.54 -9.89
N TYR A 320 -13.85 -1.90 -10.80
CA TYR A 320 -13.54 -0.51 -11.14
C TYR A 320 -14.03 0.42 -10.02
N ILE A 321 -13.16 1.27 -9.52
CA ILE A 321 -13.51 2.38 -8.60
C ILE A 321 -13.71 3.68 -9.37
N ILE A 322 -12.94 3.88 -10.46
CA ILE A 322 -13.16 4.94 -11.45
C ILE A 322 -13.11 4.28 -12.83
N ARG A 323 -14.09 4.55 -13.67
CA ARG A 323 -14.15 4.06 -15.05
C ARG A 323 -14.45 5.22 -16.00
N ASP A 324 -13.64 5.34 -17.06
CA ASP A 324 -13.74 6.42 -18.04
C ASP A 324 -13.86 7.80 -17.39
N GLY A 325 -13.10 8.00 -16.29
CA GLY A 325 -13.07 9.21 -15.49
C GLY A 325 -14.24 9.40 -14.52
N ILE A 326 -15.22 8.51 -14.49
CA ILE A 326 -16.39 8.61 -13.59
C ILE A 326 -16.18 7.76 -12.35
N LEU A 327 -16.45 8.34 -11.16
CA LEU A 327 -16.41 7.64 -9.88
C LEU A 327 -17.57 6.64 -9.78
N GLU A 328 -17.26 5.34 -9.72
CA GLU A 328 -18.28 4.28 -9.62
C GLU A 328 -18.43 3.72 -8.20
N ARG A 329 -17.32 3.52 -7.45
CA ARG A 329 -17.31 2.83 -6.16
C ARG A 329 -16.39 3.52 -5.16
N GLY A 330 -16.68 3.29 -3.87
CA GLY A 330 -15.77 3.63 -2.78
C GLY A 330 -14.94 2.44 -2.31
N LEU A 331 -13.90 2.73 -1.54
CA LEU A 331 -13.12 1.74 -0.80
C LEU A 331 -13.81 1.52 0.55
N GLY A 332 -14.78 0.63 0.59
CA GLY A 332 -15.59 0.38 1.77
C GLY A 332 -16.07 -1.05 1.86
N SER A 333 -15.86 -1.63 3.04
CA SER A 333 -16.36 -2.95 3.43
C SER A 333 -17.89 -3.02 3.42
N LEU A 334 -18.43 -4.23 3.56
CA LEU A 334 -19.88 -4.46 3.66
C LEU A 334 -20.55 -3.61 4.76
N GLU A 335 -19.82 -3.28 5.84
CA GLU A 335 -20.33 -2.41 6.90
C GLU A 335 -20.49 -0.96 6.42
N SER A 336 -19.45 -0.38 5.84
CA SER A 336 -19.48 1.00 5.33
C SER A 336 -20.42 1.14 4.14
N GLN A 337 -20.51 0.12 3.26
CA GLN A 337 -21.50 0.07 2.17
C GLN A 337 -22.94 0.14 2.73
N ALA A 338 -23.25 -0.65 3.76
CA ALA A 338 -24.57 -0.66 4.39
C ALA A 338 -24.90 0.67 5.07
N ARG A 339 -23.89 1.35 5.65
CA ARG A 339 -24.07 2.66 6.31
C ARG A 339 -24.36 3.81 5.34
N LEU A 340 -23.76 3.77 4.14
CA LEU A 340 -23.84 4.84 3.13
C LEU A 340 -24.83 4.53 1.99
N ASP A 341 -25.22 3.27 1.82
CA ASP A 341 -26.00 2.79 0.66
C ASP A 341 -25.29 3.10 -0.68
N VAL A 342 -23.99 2.89 -0.74
CA VAL A 342 -23.15 3.06 -1.93
C VAL A 342 -22.33 1.80 -2.21
N PRO A 343 -21.98 1.51 -3.48
CA PRO A 343 -21.17 0.37 -3.80
C PRO A 343 -19.73 0.53 -3.28
N GLY A 344 -19.19 -0.52 -2.71
CA GLY A 344 -17.82 -0.60 -2.22
C GLY A 344 -17.09 -1.84 -2.71
N VAL A 345 -16.07 -2.29 -1.98
CA VAL A 345 -15.19 -3.41 -2.30
C VAL A 345 -14.87 -4.22 -1.03
N ALA A 346 -14.34 -5.43 -1.19
CA ALA A 346 -13.89 -6.26 -0.07
C ALA A 346 -12.54 -5.74 0.46
N CYS A 347 -12.56 -4.74 1.34
CA CYS A 347 -11.37 -4.02 1.80
C CYS A 347 -11.25 -3.85 3.32
N SER A 348 -12.02 -4.61 4.08
CA SER A 348 -11.92 -4.59 5.55
C SER A 348 -10.62 -5.25 6.00
N ARG A 349 -9.66 -4.49 6.53
CA ARG A 349 -8.33 -5.00 6.88
C ARG A 349 -7.87 -4.49 8.24
N ALA A 350 -7.14 -5.32 8.96
CA ALA A 350 -6.50 -4.98 10.23
C ALA A 350 -4.99 -5.20 10.17
N CYS A 351 -4.22 -4.36 10.84
CA CYS A 351 -2.77 -4.48 10.85
C CYS A 351 -2.23 -5.63 11.72
N SER A 352 -3.03 -6.18 12.63
CA SER A 352 -2.58 -7.23 13.56
C SER A 352 -3.76 -7.94 14.21
N TRP A 353 -3.45 -9.03 14.95
CA TRP A 353 -4.41 -9.84 15.67
C TRP A 353 -5.21 -9.08 16.75
N ASN A 354 -4.70 -7.95 17.25
CA ASN A 354 -5.32 -7.18 18.34
C ASN A 354 -5.94 -5.85 17.85
N ARG A 355 -6.26 -5.75 16.57
CA ARG A 355 -6.93 -4.59 15.97
C ARG A 355 -8.20 -5.00 15.23
N PRO A 356 -9.30 -4.25 15.39
CA PRO A 356 -10.50 -4.45 14.57
C PRO A 356 -10.20 -4.11 13.11
N PRO A 357 -10.81 -4.81 12.15
CA PRO A 357 -10.73 -4.41 10.75
C PRO A 357 -11.43 -3.07 10.51
N ILE A 358 -10.86 -2.26 9.63
CA ILE A 358 -11.42 -1.00 9.13
C ILE A 358 -11.27 -0.95 7.61
N ASP A 359 -11.92 -0.01 6.94
CA ASP A 359 -11.77 0.18 5.49
C ASP A 359 -10.33 0.58 5.16
N ARG A 360 -9.69 -0.15 4.25
CA ARG A 360 -8.29 0.07 3.86
C ARG A 360 -8.10 -0.16 2.37
N MET A 361 -7.15 0.56 1.79
CA MET A 361 -6.65 0.22 0.46
C MET A 361 -6.07 -1.20 0.44
N ALA A 362 -6.18 -1.86 -0.72
CA ALA A 362 -5.38 -3.02 -1.10
C ALA A 362 -4.50 -2.65 -2.29
N ASN A 363 -4.68 -3.31 -3.44
CA ASN A 363 -4.07 -2.89 -4.69
C ASN A 363 -5.03 -1.93 -5.41
N ILE A 364 -4.54 -0.73 -5.70
CA ILE A 364 -5.29 0.27 -6.47
C ILE A 364 -4.44 0.66 -7.67
N ASN A 365 -4.93 0.33 -8.86
CA ASN A 365 -4.14 0.33 -10.06
C ASN A 365 -4.72 1.26 -11.14
N LEU A 366 -3.85 2.06 -11.78
CA LEU A 366 -4.18 2.71 -13.04
C LEU A 366 -4.06 1.67 -14.16
N GLU A 367 -5.14 1.44 -14.88
CA GLU A 367 -5.17 0.49 -15.98
C GLU A 367 -4.32 0.99 -17.17
N PRO A 368 -3.62 0.08 -17.86
CA PRO A 368 -2.82 0.46 -19.03
C PRO A 368 -3.66 1.04 -20.17
N GLY A 369 -3.10 2.05 -20.83
CA GLY A 369 -3.59 2.57 -22.11
C GLY A 369 -2.95 1.86 -23.31
N SER A 370 -2.70 2.61 -24.37
CA SER A 370 -2.22 2.04 -25.65
C SER A 370 -0.83 2.51 -26.08
N GLN A 371 -0.29 3.59 -25.50
CA GLN A 371 0.92 4.24 -25.98
C GLN A 371 2.19 3.64 -25.35
N SER A 372 3.25 3.50 -26.12
CA SER A 372 4.57 3.19 -25.58
C SER A 372 5.20 4.42 -24.91
N PHE A 373 6.23 4.20 -24.10
CA PHE A 373 7.01 5.29 -23.51
C PHE A 373 7.55 6.26 -24.55
N ASP A 374 8.10 5.73 -25.65
CA ASP A 374 8.69 6.56 -26.72
C ASP A 374 7.62 7.39 -27.46
N GLU A 375 6.40 6.85 -27.64
CA GLU A 375 5.28 7.60 -28.23
C GLU A 375 4.82 8.73 -27.30
N ILE A 376 4.74 8.51 -25.98
CA ILE A 376 4.39 9.53 -24.99
C ILE A 376 5.44 10.65 -25.02
N ILE A 377 6.72 10.31 -24.87
CA ILE A 377 7.79 11.32 -24.86
C ILE A 377 7.88 12.02 -26.22
N GLY A 378 7.80 11.26 -27.34
CA GLY A 378 7.88 11.77 -28.70
C GLY A 378 6.77 12.75 -29.06
N GLY A 379 5.62 12.67 -28.42
CA GLY A 379 4.48 13.58 -28.61
C GLY A 379 4.57 14.91 -27.84
N ILE A 380 5.58 15.12 -27.00
CA ILE A 380 5.70 16.29 -26.12
C ILE A 380 6.83 17.20 -26.63
N GLU A 381 6.48 18.42 -27.08
CA GLU A 381 7.46 19.41 -27.50
C GLU A 381 8.27 19.98 -26.32
N ARG A 382 7.58 20.27 -25.20
CA ARG A 382 8.17 20.79 -23.96
C ARG A 382 7.46 20.20 -22.74
N GLY A 383 8.23 19.70 -21.80
CA GLY A 383 7.71 19.13 -20.56
C GLY A 383 8.82 18.65 -19.63
N ILE A 384 8.42 17.92 -18.61
CA ILE A 384 9.32 17.29 -17.64
C ILE A 384 8.87 15.86 -17.36
N TYR A 385 9.82 14.94 -17.30
CA TYR A 385 9.65 13.58 -16.81
C TYR A 385 10.14 13.50 -15.38
N MET A 386 9.32 12.98 -14.45
CA MET A 386 9.66 12.84 -13.05
C MET A 386 9.50 11.40 -12.57
N GLU A 387 10.42 10.95 -11.73
CA GLU A 387 10.40 9.62 -11.12
C GLU A 387 10.81 9.64 -9.66
N SER A 388 10.34 8.65 -8.93
CA SER A 388 10.68 8.35 -7.54
C SER A 388 10.28 9.44 -6.54
N ASN A 389 9.35 9.09 -5.66
CA ASN A 389 8.90 10.04 -4.64
C ASN A 389 9.99 10.36 -3.62
N ARG A 390 10.14 11.65 -3.29
CA ARG A 390 10.99 12.16 -2.22
C ARG A 390 10.18 12.57 -0.99
N SER A 391 9.11 13.36 -1.22
CA SER A 391 8.23 13.83 -0.15
C SER A 391 6.87 14.21 -0.70
N TRP A 392 5.89 14.34 0.19
CA TRP A 392 4.53 14.74 -0.19
C TRP A 392 3.84 15.54 0.91
N SER A 393 2.88 16.34 0.50
CA SER A 393 1.93 17.04 1.36
C SER A 393 0.58 17.06 0.71
N ILE A 394 -0.46 16.81 1.48
CA ILE A 394 -1.85 16.84 1.03
C ILE A 394 -2.73 17.38 2.14
N ASP A 395 -3.79 18.11 1.80
CA ASP A 395 -4.70 18.67 2.80
C ASP A 395 -5.62 17.60 3.44
N ASP A 396 -6.27 17.97 4.54
CA ASP A 396 -7.13 17.08 5.31
C ASP A 396 -8.32 16.54 4.51
N GLN A 397 -8.74 17.25 3.45
CA GLN A 397 -9.82 16.82 2.55
C GLN A 397 -9.33 15.96 1.37
N ARG A 398 -8.00 15.76 1.23
CA ARG A 398 -7.38 15.06 0.11
C ARG A 398 -7.63 15.75 -1.24
N HIS A 399 -7.82 17.05 -1.21
CA HIS A 399 -8.20 17.85 -2.36
C HIS A 399 -7.01 18.59 -2.99
N LYS A 400 -6.12 19.19 -2.18
CA LYS A 400 -4.94 19.92 -2.63
C LYS A 400 -3.68 19.22 -2.22
N PHE A 401 -2.74 19.04 -3.15
CA PHE A 401 -1.50 18.34 -2.90
C PHE A 401 -0.28 19.05 -3.49
N GLN A 402 0.87 18.69 -2.94
CA GLN A 402 2.21 19.01 -3.45
C GLN A 402 3.10 17.79 -3.27
N PHE A 403 3.76 17.35 -4.35
CA PHE A 403 4.65 16.19 -4.32
C PHE A 403 6.03 16.56 -4.85
N SER A 404 7.05 15.92 -4.27
CA SER A 404 8.45 16.08 -4.62
C SER A 404 9.01 14.77 -5.15
N CYS A 405 9.84 14.84 -6.19
CA CYS A 405 10.50 13.67 -6.76
C CYS A 405 12.00 13.73 -6.55
N GLU A 406 12.65 12.57 -6.59
CA GLU A 406 14.12 12.48 -6.45
C GLU A 406 14.85 12.88 -7.73
N TYR A 407 14.25 12.62 -8.89
CA TYR A 407 14.92 12.72 -10.18
C TYR A 407 13.96 13.17 -11.29
N ALA A 408 14.44 14.01 -12.17
CA ALA A 408 13.69 14.43 -13.36
C ALA A 408 14.59 14.67 -14.56
N LYS A 409 13.97 14.64 -15.75
CA LYS A 409 14.58 15.04 -17.02
C LYS A 409 13.67 16.00 -17.77
N ALA A 410 14.26 17.01 -18.37
CA ALA A 410 13.55 17.87 -19.33
C ALA A 410 13.15 17.06 -20.57
N ILE A 411 11.97 17.34 -21.10
CA ILE A 411 11.52 16.86 -22.41
C ILE A 411 11.61 18.05 -23.36
N GLU A 412 12.45 17.93 -24.40
CA GLU A 412 12.63 18.96 -25.43
C GLU A 412 12.51 18.30 -26.82
N ASN A 413 11.52 18.71 -27.60
CA ASN A 413 11.27 18.23 -28.97
C ASN A 413 11.16 16.67 -29.02
N GLY A 414 10.39 16.09 -28.13
CA GLY A 414 10.13 14.64 -28.09
C GLY A 414 11.29 13.81 -27.56
N LYS A 415 12.23 14.38 -26.80
CA LYS A 415 13.38 13.66 -26.24
C LYS A 415 13.64 14.05 -24.79
N LEU A 416 14.06 13.07 -23.98
CA LEU A 416 14.64 13.35 -22.67
C LEU A 416 16.03 13.96 -22.85
N THR A 417 16.28 15.09 -22.19
CA THR A 417 17.52 15.86 -22.37
C THR A 417 18.25 16.09 -21.05
N LYS A 418 18.12 17.25 -20.45
CA LYS A 418 18.87 17.68 -19.27
C LYS A 418 18.30 17.07 -18.00
N THR A 419 19.17 16.66 -17.10
CA THR A 419 18.78 16.25 -15.75
C THR A 419 18.40 17.46 -14.90
N ILE A 420 17.36 17.30 -14.12
CA ILE A 420 16.78 18.34 -13.26
C ILE A 420 16.75 17.80 -11.83
N ARG A 421 17.19 18.61 -10.87
CA ARG A 421 17.17 18.31 -9.44
C ARG A 421 16.05 19.07 -8.72
N ASN A 422 15.67 18.57 -7.55
CA ASN A 422 14.65 19.12 -6.66
C ASN A 422 13.30 19.39 -7.38
N PRO A 423 12.80 18.44 -8.21
CA PRO A 423 11.57 18.65 -8.94
C PRO A 423 10.35 18.44 -8.04
N ASN A 424 9.44 19.41 -8.09
CA ASN A 424 8.16 19.36 -7.39
C ASN A 424 7.02 19.65 -8.36
N TYR A 425 5.82 19.13 -8.04
CA TYR A 425 4.59 19.53 -8.72
C TYR A 425 3.46 19.64 -7.72
N ARG A 426 2.43 20.40 -8.05
CA ARG A 426 1.26 20.57 -7.21
C ARG A 426 -0.03 20.68 -8.03
N GLY A 427 -1.16 20.43 -7.37
CA GLY A 427 -2.44 20.48 -8.01
C GLY A 427 -3.62 20.34 -7.08
N VAL A 428 -4.80 20.36 -7.70
CA VAL A 428 -6.09 20.03 -7.11
C VAL A 428 -6.54 18.71 -7.70
N THR A 429 -6.91 17.76 -6.89
CA THR A 429 -7.12 16.36 -7.29
C THR A 429 -7.97 16.19 -8.54
N PRO A 430 -9.24 16.71 -8.66
CA PRO A 430 -10.02 16.49 -9.87
C PRO A 430 -9.44 17.20 -11.10
N GLN A 431 -8.84 18.38 -10.92
CA GLN A 431 -8.22 19.12 -12.03
C GLN A 431 -6.97 18.39 -12.54
N PHE A 432 -6.12 17.90 -11.64
CA PHE A 432 -4.93 17.12 -12.00
C PHE A 432 -5.30 15.88 -12.82
N TRP A 433 -6.23 15.07 -12.34
CA TRP A 433 -6.69 13.89 -13.06
C TRP A 433 -7.50 14.23 -14.33
N GLY A 434 -8.16 15.39 -14.36
CA GLY A 434 -8.80 15.94 -15.56
C GLY A 434 -7.81 16.27 -16.68
N ASN A 435 -6.56 16.61 -16.31
CA ASN A 435 -5.46 16.91 -17.22
C ASN A 435 -4.68 15.66 -17.67
N LEU A 436 -5.09 14.45 -17.29
CA LEU A 436 -4.52 13.20 -17.78
C LEU A 436 -4.74 13.09 -19.29
N ALA A 437 -3.69 13.22 -20.08
CA ALA A 437 -3.71 13.33 -21.53
C ALA A 437 -3.26 12.05 -22.24
N GLN A 438 -2.38 11.25 -21.62
CA GLN A 438 -1.86 10.01 -22.20
C GLN A 438 -1.59 8.99 -21.10
N VAL A 439 -1.84 7.72 -21.42
CA VAL A 439 -1.60 6.58 -20.53
C VAL A 439 -0.80 5.51 -21.28
N GLY A 440 0.29 5.10 -20.70
CA GLY A 440 1.18 4.10 -21.25
C GLY A 440 0.54 2.72 -21.38
N ASN A 441 1.07 1.91 -22.28
CA ASN A 441 0.59 0.55 -22.49
C ASN A 441 1.11 -0.42 -21.40
N ALA A 442 0.71 -1.68 -21.49
CA ALA A 442 1.08 -2.73 -20.55
C ALA A 442 2.61 -2.94 -20.40
N ASN A 443 3.42 -2.57 -21.40
CA ASN A 443 4.89 -2.68 -21.32
C ASN A 443 5.51 -1.60 -20.42
N THR A 444 4.77 -0.54 -20.13
CA THR A 444 5.20 0.54 -19.22
C THR A 444 4.59 0.38 -17.81
N TRP A 445 3.77 -0.65 -17.61
CA TRP A 445 3.10 -0.89 -16.34
C TRP A 445 4.02 -1.61 -15.36
N GLU A 446 4.18 -1.06 -14.17
CA GLU A 446 4.99 -1.63 -13.09
C GLU A 446 4.22 -1.65 -11.78
N MET A 447 4.54 -2.65 -10.92
CA MET A 447 3.96 -2.79 -9.57
C MET A 447 4.90 -2.18 -8.55
N TYR A 448 4.32 -1.38 -7.67
CA TYR A 448 4.97 -0.82 -6.49
C TYR A 448 4.06 -0.95 -5.27
N GLY A 449 4.54 -0.56 -4.10
CA GLY A 449 3.73 -0.59 -2.89
C GLY A 449 4.27 0.30 -1.79
N SER A 450 3.55 0.32 -0.68
CA SER A 450 4.00 0.95 0.56
C SER A 450 3.76 0.00 1.73
N PRO A 451 4.78 -0.28 2.56
CA PRO A 451 4.59 -1.10 3.75
C PRO A 451 4.00 -0.33 4.94
N PHE A 452 3.81 1.00 4.82
CA PHE A 452 3.50 1.89 5.92
C PHE A 452 2.31 2.83 5.65
N CYS A 453 1.21 2.32 5.07
CA CYS A 453 0.00 3.13 4.96
C CYS A 453 -0.68 3.26 6.33
N GLY A 454 -0.65 4.46 6.91
CA GLY A 454 -1.25 4.79 8.20
C GLY A 454 -2.71 5.20 8.08
N LYS A 455 -3.55 4.81 9.03
CA LYS A 455 -4.95 5.22 9.19
C LYS A 455 -5.39 5.10 10.64
N GLY A 456 -6.35 5.89 11.08
CA GLY A 456 -7.13 5.79 12.32
C GLY A 456 -8.60 5.61 12.01
N GLU A 457 -9.46 5.58 12.89
CA GLU A 457 -9.37 5.19 14.29
C GLU A 457 -9.95 3.79 14.46
N PRO A 458 -9.30 2.88 15.09
CA PRO A 458 -8.03 3.00 15.83
C PRO A 458 -6.81 3.05 14.90
N ASN A 459 -5.71 3.71 15.36
CA ASN A 459 -4.48 3.85 14.58
C ASN A 459 -3.89 2.50 14.16
N GLN A 460 -3.69 2.31 12.86
CA GLN A 460 -3.22 1.08 12.23
C GLN A 460 -2.31 1.41 11.04
N ILE A 461 -1.33 0.55 10.80
CA ILE A 461 -0.45 0.60 9.62
C ILE A 461 -0.63 -0.69 8.85
N VAL A 462 -0.98 -0.61 7.57
CA VAL A 462 -1.05 -1.77 6.66
C VAL A 462 -0.21 -1.55 5.41
N TRP A 463 0.10 -2.65 4.73
CA TRP A 463 0.74 -2.62 3.41
C TRP A 463 -0.31 -2.46 2.31
N VAL A 464 0.07 -1.77 1.23
CA VAL A 464 -0.77 -1.50 0.06
C VAL A 464 0.04 -1.65 -1.22
N GLY A 465 -0.63 -2.00 -2.32
CA GLY A 465 -0.06 -2.12 -3.66
C GLY A 465 -0.63 -1.06 -4.60
N HIS A 466 0.19 -0.63 -5.56
CA HIS A 466 -0.23 0.29 -6.62
C HIS A 466 0.52 -0.03 -7.91
N GLY A 467 -0.21 -0.51 -8.90
CA GLY A 467 0.28 -0.69 -10.23
C GLY A 467 -0.10 0.49 -11.13
N ALA A 468 0.82 0.95 -11.95
CA ALA A 468 0.55 2.00 -12.92
C ALA A 468 1.46 1.89 -14.14
N PRO A 469 1.00 2.31 -15.33
CA PRO A 469 1.86 2.61 -16.46
C PRO A 469 2.42 4.03 -16.33
N VAL A 470 3.35 4.40 -17.19
CA VAL A 470 3.72 5.83 -17.36
C VAL A 470 2.49 6.64 -17.77
N ALA A 471 2.33 7.84 -17.21
CA ALA A 471 1.21 8.72 -17.56
C ALA A 471 1.66 10.16 -17.78
N ALA A 472 1.05 10.85 -18.76
CA ALA A 472 1.32 12.23 -19.08
C ALA A 472 0.11 13.12 -18.80
N PHE A 473 0.41 14.27 -18.21
CA PHE A 473 -0.56 15.30 -17.81
C PHE A 473 -0.20 16.63 -18.47
N THR A 474 -1.19 17.38 -18.89
CA THR A 474 -1.00 18.73 -19.44
C THR A 474 -1.24 19.78 -18.37
N GLU A 475 -0.67 20.97 -18.57
CA GLU A 475 -0.92 22.17 -17.75
C GLU A 475 -0.70 21.95 -16.24
N ILE A 476 0.39 21.28 -15.87
CA ILE A 476 0.74 21.05 -14.46
C ILE A 476 1.75 22.10 -14.00
N GLU A 477 1.49 22.68 -12.83
CA GLU A 477 2.41 23.58 -12.16
C GLU A 477 3.56 22.80 -11.54
N ILE A 478 4.78 23.07 -12.02
CA ILE A 478 6.03 22.53 -11.50
C ILE A 478 6.86 23.64 -10.86
N PHE A 479 7.73 23.30 -9.91
CA PHE A 479 8.62 24.26 -9.26
C PHE A 479 9.84 23.56 -8.64
N GLY A 480 10.90 24.33 -8.43
CA GLY A 480 12.10 23.87 -7.71
C GLY A 480 12.02 24.20 -6.21
N GLY A 481 12.87 23.56 -5.46
CA GLY A 481 13.03 23.81 -4.03
C GLY A 481 13.16 22.54 -3.19
N ASP A 482 13.78 22.68 -2.02
CA ASP A 482 14.01 21.60 -1.04
C ASP A 482 12.73 21.26 -0.26
#